data_3ae200c9a90619910ffae89cb78d6d87
#
_entry.id   3ae200c9a90619910ffae89cb78d6d87
#
_cell.length_a   1.000
_cell.length_b   1.000
_cell.length_c   1.000
_cell.angle_alpha   90.00
_cell.angle_beta   90.00
_cell.angle_gamma   90.00
#
_symmetry.space_group_name_H-M   'P 1'
#
loop_
_entity.id
_entity.type
_entity.pdbx_description
1 polymer ?
#
loop_
_entity_poly.entity_id
_entity_poly.type
_entity_poly.pdbx_seq_one_letter_code
_entity_poly.pdbx_strand_id
1 'polypeptide(L)'
;MSNELSKNMVEQYIAIVLTDIIGSTRFVQKNGSHIAAQWFGIHDKAVMNFIARHNGQLIDASDGHLMMFATVSDAIGFAFDYKKYIRKRKFPFRSRVGIHWDKMLIVKSEAHMVRAGGKRINLEGIGKNIAARTMSICGEEQILLSKSAYFQYKKYGHRSRFIPNKAQSALVGLYRFKGVAEPEAIYAIGLIEAQLQPPPDGEKAKRIGGAKKIRSRARDRKFWEWIWWFIWRGGFVSFLMILYIIWPAMFDPN
;
A
#
# COMPACT_ATOMS: atom_id res chain seq x y z
N MET A 1 5.53 20.01 -36.43
CA MET A 1 5.13 19.98 -35.00
C MET A 1 4.82 18.58 -34.46
N SER A 2 4.23 17.63 -35.18
CA SER A 2 3.90 16.30 -34.64
C SER A 2 5.12 15.38 -34.41
N ASN A 3 6.17 15.49 -35.17
CA ASN A 3 7.36 14.60 -35.12
C ASN A 3 8.36 14.93 -34.00
N GLU A 4 8.40 16.14 -33.47
CA GLU A 4 9.28 16.54 -32.35
C GLU A 4 8.67 16.19 -30.98
N LEU A 5 7.36 16.31 -30.87
CA LEU A 5 6.63 15.94 -29.64
C LEU A 5 6.75 14.43 -29.35
N SER A 6 6.78 13.59 -30.38
CA SER A 6 6.88 12.12 -30.19
C SER A 6 8.25 11.63 -29.68
N LYS A 7 9.35 12.36 -29.95
CA LYS A 7 10.71 11.97 -29.52
C LYS A 7 10.92 12.01 -28.00
N ASN A 8 10.12 12.78 -27.28
CA ASN A 8 10.23 12.96 -25.82
C ASN A 8 9.22 12.14 -25.03
N MET A 9 8.47 11.25 -25.68
CA MET A 9 7.39 10.48 -25.07
C MET A 9 7.69 8.99 -25.12
N VAL A 10 7.57 8.30 -23.99
CA VAL A 10 7.77 6.85 -23.90
C VAL A 10 6.62 6.25 -23.08
N GLU A 11 5.93 5.25 -23.64
CA GLU A 11 4.99 4.44 -22.90
C GLU A 11 5.69 3.29 -22.20
N GLN A 12 5.51 3.19 -20.89
CA GLN A 12 6.15 2.14 -20.09
C GLN A 12 5.28 1.74 -18.91
N TYR A 13 5.30 0.45 -18.57
CA TYR A 13 4.77 -0.02 -17.29
C TYR A 13 5.69 0.39 -16.14
N ILE A 14 5.15 1.08 -15.15
CA ILE A 14 5.88 1.56 -13.97
C ILE A 14 5.06 1.42 -12.69
N ALA A 15 5.74 1.33 -11.57
CA ALA A 15 5.13 1.52 -10.26
C ALA A 15 5.14 3.01 -9.91
N ILE A 16 3.95 3.57 -9.72
CA ILE A 16 3.73 4.95 -9.31
C ILE A 16 3.56 4.95 -7.80
N VAL A 17 4.37 5.74 -7.12
CA VAL A 17 4.32 5.89 -5.65
C VAL A 17 4.01 7.32 -5.30
N LEU A 18 3.00 7.51 -4.45
CA LEU A 18 2.79 8.77 -3.77
C LEU A 18 2.97 8.61 -2.27
N THR A 19 3.65 9.59 -1.67
CA THR A 19 3.74 9.75 -0.22
C THR A 19 3.20 11.11 0.19
N ASP A 20 2.71 11.19 1.43
CA ASP A 20 2.24 12.43 2.02
C ASP A 20 2.48 12.42 3.53
N ILE A 21 2.68 13.60 4.11
CA ILE A 21 2.86 13.80 5.55
C ILE A 21 1.51 14.09 6.19
N ILE A 22 1.07 13.24 7.10
CA ILE A 22 -0.19 13.41 7.82
C ILE A 22 -0.04 14.56 8.81
N GLY A 23 -0.92 15.58 8.67
CA GLY A 23 -0.98 16.70 9.59
C GLY A 23 0.16 17.74 9.41
N SER A 24 0.76 17.83 8.23
CA SER A 24 1.81 18.79 7.90
C SER A 24 1.41 20.24 8.24
N THR A 25 0.20 20.67 7.86
CA THR A 25 -0.34 21.99 8.18
C THR A 25 -0.41 22.24 9.69
N ARG A 26 -0.94 21.27 10.44
CA ARG A 26 -1.02 21.38 11.91
C ARG A 26 0.38 21.43 12.54
N PHE A 27 1.34 20.68 11.97
CA PHE A 27 2.71 20.70 12.44
C PHE A 27 3.36 22.07 12.26
N VAL A 28 3.18 22.71 11.11
CA VAL A 28 3.65 24.08 10.84
C VAL A 28 2.99 25.08 11.79
N GLN A 29 1.67 25.02 11.95
CA GLN A 29 0.94 25.91 12.86
C GLN A 29 1.42 25.80 14.30
N LYS A 30 1.73 24.59 14.78
CA LYS A 30 2.15 24.35 16.17
C LYS A 30 3.61 24.76 16.43
N ASN A 31 4.51 24.53 15.48
CA ASN A 31 5.95 24.64 15.73
C ASN A 31 6.62 25.81 15.00
N GLY A 32 5.88 26.49 14.12
CA GLY A 32 6.40 27.59 13.29
C GLY A 32 7.14 27.10 12.04
N SER A 33 7.27 28.00 11.06
CA SER A 33 7.83 27.68 9.74
C SER A 33 9.30 27.26 9.78
N HIS A 34 10.11 27.82 10.66
CA HIS A 34 11.53 27.47 10.76
C HIS A 34 11.77 26.04 11.22
N ILE A 35 11.08 25.59 12.28
CA ILE A 35 11.20 24.23 12.80
C ILE A 35 10.61 23.25 11.77
N ALA A 36 9.48 23.60 11.17
CA ALA A 36 8.85 22.77 10.15
C ALA A 36 9.78 22.58 8.92
N ALA A 37 10.40 23.67 8.42
CA ALA A 37 11.34 23.61 7.30
C ALA A 37 12.55 22.70 7.59
N GLN A 38 13.10 22.75 8.81
CA GLN A 38 14.19 21.85 9.20
C GLN A 38 13.78 20.37 9.15
N TRP A 39 12.63 20.02 9.71
CA TRP A 39 12.13 18.65 9.70
C TRP A 39 11.76 18.16 8.30
N PHE A 40 11.13 19.03 7.49
CA PHE A 40 10.82 18.69 6.10
C PHE A 40 12.09 18.51 5.27
N GLY A 41 13.10 19.34 5.45
CA GLY A 41 14.40 19.20 4.77
C GLY A 41 15.12 17.89 5.12
N ILE A 42 15.08 17.46 6.39
CA ILE A 42 15.62 16.16 6.82
C ILE A 42 14.81 15.03 6.18
N HIS A 43 13.48 15.15 6.15
CA HIS A 43 12.58 14.20 5.54
C HIS A 43 12.84 14.06 4.04
N ASP A 44 12.89 15.15 3.30
CA ASP A 44 13.09 15.16 1.84
C ASP A 44 14.44 14.57 1.45
N LYS A 45 15.50 14.92 2.20
CA LYS A 45 16.83 14.32 2.02
C LYS A 45 16.79 12.79 2.20
N ALA A 46 16.06 12.31 3.20
CA ALA A 46 15.90 10.87 3.42
C ALA A 46 15.10 10.20 2.29
N VAL A 47 14.02 10.83 1.84
CA VAL A 47 13.22 10.33 0.70
C VAL A 47 14.09 10.20 -0.53
N MET A 48 14.88 11.23 -0.88
CA MET A 48 15.79 11.20 -2.04
C MET A 48 16.82 10.07 -1.94
N ASN A 49 17.41 9.82 -0.76
CA ASN A 49 18.35 8.72 -0.56
C ASN A 49 17.69 7.34 -0.76
N PHE A 50 16.44 7.17 -0.31
CA PHE A 50 15.70 5.91 -0.52
C PHE A 50 15.24 5.74 -1.96
N ILE A 51 14.84 6.80 -2.65
CA ILE A 51 14.56 6.76 -4.09
C ILE A 51 15.78 6.22 -4.85
N ALA A 52 16.95 6.81 -4.62
CA ALA A 52 18.19 6.39 -5.27
C ALA A 52 18.55 4.92 -4.94
N ARG A 53 18.41 4.52 -3.66
CA ARG A 53 18.70 3.15 -3.21
C ARG A 53 17.84 2.09 -3.88
N HIS A 54 16.61 2.43 -4.21
CA HIS A 54 15.63 1.52 -4.82
C HIS A 54 15.44 1.77 -6.32
N ASN A 55 16.41 2.42 -6.98
CA ASN A 55 16.39 2.70 -8.42
C ASN A 55 15.12 3.45 -8.88
N GLY A 56 14.60 4.30 -8.02
CA GLY A 56 13.44 5.13 -8.32
C GLY A 56 13.82 6.48 -8.91
N GLN A 57 12.80 7.21 -9.34
CA GLN A 57 12.95 8.57 -9.82
C GLN A 57 11.88 9.48 -9.23
N LEU A 58 12.28 10.63 -8.70
CA LEU A 58 11.36 11.67 -8.26
C LEU A 58 10.78 12.38 -9.49
N ILE A 59 9.46 12.56 -9.48
CA ILE A 59 8.71 13.28 -10.52
C ILE A 59 8.27 14.66 -10.00
N ASP A 60 7.76 14.69 -8.78
CA ASP A 60 7.24 15.89 -8.14
C ASP A 60 7.34 15.82 -6.63
N ALA A 61 7.53 16.99 -5.98
CA ALA A 61 7.63 17.14 -4.53
C ALA A 61 6.83 18.35 -4.01
N SER A 62 5.77 18.79 -4.69
CA SER A 62 4.97 19.96 -4.27
C SER A 62 4.08 19.66 -3.05
N ASP A 63 3.21 18.64 -3.18
CA ASP A 63 2.25 18.24 -2.14
C ASP A 63 2.49 16.78 -1.70
N GLY A 64 3.66 16.50 -1.20
CA GLY A 64 4.18 15.16 -0.99
C GLY A 64 5.11 14.74 -2.14
N HIS A 65 5.49 13.47 -2.20
CA HIS A 65 6.42 12.99 -3.22
C HIS A 65 5.70 12.07 -4.20
N LEU A 66 5.70 12.44 -5.48
CA LEU A 66 5.34 11.59 -6.60
C LEU A 66 6.61 10.99 -7.19
N MET A 67 6.68 9.68 -7.20
CA MET A 67 7.84 8.91 -7.66
C MET A 67 7.43 7.82 -8.63
N MET A 68 8.37 7.40 -9.47
CA MET A 68 8.24 6.20 -10.28
C MET A 68 9.37 5.21 -10.01
N PHE A 69 9.05 3.92 -10.15
CA PHE A 69 9.99 2.81 -10.04
C PHE A 69 9.76 1.84 -11.20
N ALA A 70 10.82 1.19 -11.68
CA ALA A 70 10.72 0.20 -12.75
C ALA A 70 9.93 -1.05 -12.32
N THR A 71 9.92 -1.38 -11.03
CA THR A 71 9.22 -2.55 -10.49
C THR A 71 8.40 -2.20 -9.24
N VAL A 72 7.32 -2.95 -9.02
CA VAL A 72 6.54 -2.85 -7.77
C VAL A 72 7.38 -3.31 -6.56
N SER A 73 8.32 -4.23 -6.76
CA SER A 73 9.21 -4.70 -5.69
C SER A 73 10.11 -3.60 -5.15
N ASP A 74 10.68 -2.78 -6.04
CA ASP A 74 11.50 -1.63 -5.65
C ASP A 74 10.65 -0.56 -4.95
N ALA A 75 9.45 -0.29 -5.46
CA ALA A 75 8.49 0.63 -4.84
C ALA A 75 8.09 0.20 -3.42
N ILE A 76 7.83 -1.09 -3.20
CA ILE A 76 7.53 -1.64 -1.87
C ILE A 76 8.77 -1.60 -0.96
N GLY A 77 9.94 -1.94 -1.49
CA GLY A 77 11.20 -1.83 -0.76
C GLY A 77 11.47 -0.41 -0.27
N PHE A 78 11.31 0.57 -1.17
CA PHE A 78 11.33 1.98 -0.81
C PHE A 78 10.37 2.29 0.34
N ALA A 79 9.11 1.87 0.23
CA ALA A 79 8.09 2.16 1.22
C ALA A 79 8.42 1.58 2.61
N PHE A 80 8.96 0.36 2.67
CA PHE A 80 9.41 -0.25 3.94
C PHE A 80 10.59 0.47 4.56
N ASP A 81 11.64 0.79 3.79
CA ASP A 81 12.81 1.52 4.29
C ASP A 81 12.43 2.94 4.74
N TYR A 82 11.60 3.63 3.98
CA TYR A 82 11.07 4.94 4.30
C TYR A 82 10.28 4.92 5.63
N LYS A 83 9.30 4.02 5.77
CA LYS A 83 8.52 3.87 7.01
C LYS A 83 9.38 3.51 8.22
N LYS A 84 10.32 2.58 8.04
CA LYS A 84 11.29 2.21 9.07
C LYS A 84 12.12 3.40 9.53
N TYR A 85 12.56 4.23 8.60
CA TYR A 85 13.36 5.43 8.91
C TYR A 85 12.56 6.46 9.70
N ILE A 86 11.34 6.82 9.24
CA ILE A 86 10.44 7.75 9.94
C ILE A 86 10.23 7.31 11.39
N ARG A 87 9.93 6.02 11.60
CA ARG A 87 9.72 5.46 12.94
C ARG A 87 10.99 5.46 13.79
N LYS A 88 12.13 5.01 13.23
CA LYS A 88 13.41 4.90 13.97
C LYS A 88 13.92 6.28 14.40
N ARG A 89 13.76 7.30 13.56
CA ARG A 89 14.17 8.69 13.84
C ARG A 89 13.17 9.45 14.68
N LYS A 90 12.03 8.83 15.05
CA LYS A 90 10.97 9.46 15.85
C LYS A 90 10.52 10.80 15.26
N PHE A 91 10.30 10.82 13.94
CA PHE A 91 9.77 12.03 13.31
C PHE A 91 8.49 12.51 14.02
N PRO A 92 8.28 13.82 14.15
CA PRO A 92 7.13 14.38 14.85
C PRO A 92 5.82 14.27 14.04
N PHE A 93 5.87 13.66 12.86
CA PHE A 93 4.74 13.41 11.98
C PHE A 93 4.74 11.98 11.48
N ARG A 94 3.59 11.57 10.92
CA ARG A 94 3.40 10.28 10.25
C ARG A 94 3.28 10.48 8.75
N SER A 95 3.42 9.41 7.99
CA SER A 95 3.32 9.46 6.54
C SER A 95 2.41 8.39 5.98
N ARG A 96 1.93 8.60 4.76
CA ARG A 96 1.10 7.69 3.97
C ARG A 96 1.86 7.27 2.74
N VAL A 97 1.64 6.04 2.26
CA VAL A 97 2.22 5.55 1.01
C VAL A 97 1.17 4.80 0.20
N GLY A 98 0.90 5.27 -1.01
CA GLY A 98 0.06 4.60 -1.99
C GLY A 98 0.87 4.18 -3.20
N ILE A 99 0.69 2.93 -3.67
CA ILE A 99 1.41 2.34 -4.80
C ILE A 99 0.42 1.83 -5.83
N HIS A 100 0.62 2.22 -7.07
CA HIS A 100 -0.13 1.74 -8.23
C HIS A 100 0.81 1.26 -9.33
N TRP A 101 0.38 0.29 -10.13
CA TRP A 101 1.12 -0.23 -11.28
C TRP A 101 0.30 -0.02 -12.53
N ASP A 102 0.86 0.69 -13.50
CA ASP A 102 0.15 0.98 -14.75
C ASP A 102 1.11 1.26 -15.90
N LYS A 103 0.57 1.22 -17.12
CA LYS A 103 1.22 1.70 -18.32
C LYS A 103 1.03 3.21 -18.42
N MET A 104 2.12 3.95 -18.28
CA MET A 104 2.11 5.42 -18.26
C MET A 104 2.85 5.99 -19.44
N LEU A 105 2.39 7.14 -19.91
CA LEU A 105 3.15 7.97 -20.83
C LEU A 105 4.11 8.84 -20.03
N ILE A 106 5.41 8.61 -20.24
CA ILE A 106 6.49 9.38 -19.63
C ILE A 106 6.89 10.45 -20.63
N VAL A 107 6.71 11.71 -20.26
CA VAL A 107 7.01 12.88 -21.10
C VAL A 107 8.23 13.60 -20.52
N LYS A 108 9.32 13.65 -21.29
CA LYS A 108 10.50 14.44 -20.91
C LYS A 108 10.30 15.87 -21.32
N SER A 109 10.52 16.80 -20.38
CA SER A 109 10.46 18.23 -20.66
C SER A 109 11.67 18.72 -21.43
N GLU A 110 11.49 19.72 -22.22
CA GLU A 110 12.58 20.36 -22.95
C GLU A 110 13.54 21.11 -22.00
N ALA A 111 14.81 21.20 -22.40
CA ALA A 111 15.86 21.76 -21.54
C ALA A 111 15.58 23.22 -21.11
N HIS A 112 14.95 24.02 -21.94
CA HIS A 112 14.61 25.39 -21.61
C HIS A 112 13.52 25.46 -20.52
N MET A 113 12.52 24.57 -20.54
CA MET A 113 11.48 24.48 -19.52
C MET A 113 12.07 24.06 -18.18
N VAL A 114 13.00 23.08 -18.19
CA VAL A 114 13.69 22.65 -16.97
C VAL A 114 14.56 23.79 -16.39
N ARG A 115 15.27 24.56 -17.24
CA ARG A 115 16.02 25.74 -16.78
C ARG A 115 15.15 26.83 -16.17
N ALA A 116 13.91 26.96 -16.65
CA ALA A 116 12.91 27.88 -16.08
C ALA A 116 12.23 27.34 -14.81
N GLY A 117 12.69 26.22 -14.24
CA GLY A 117 12.13 25.64 -13.02
C GLY A 117 11.04 24.60 -13.25
N GLY A 118 10.77 24.22 -14.50
CA GLY A 118 9.83 23.15 -14.83
C GLY A 118 10.34 21.76 -14.44
N LYS A 119 9.41 20.80 -14.30
CA LYS A 119 9.74 19.42 -14.01
C LYS A 119 10.51 18.79 -15.16
N ARG A 120 11.47 17.92 -14.86
CA ARG A 120 12.25 17.18 -15.88
C ARG A 120 11.41 16.16 -16.64
N ILE A 121 10.45 15.55 -15.91
CA ILE A 121 9.61 14.46 -16.40
C ILE A 121 8.19 14.71 -15.90
N ASN A 122 7.21 14.47 -16.76
CA ASN A 122 5.82 14.39 -16.40
C ASN A 122 5.30 12.97 -16.66
N LEU A 123 4.36 12.53 -15.83
CA LEU A 123 3.63 11.28 -16.02
C LEU A 123 2.21 11.62 -16.46
N GLU A 124 1.79 11.08 -17.60
CA GLU A 124 0.45 11.26 -18.12
C GLU A 124 -0.31 9.92 -18.14
N GLY A 125 -1.54 9.94 -17.67
CA GLY A 125 -2.41 8.77 -17.57
C GLY A 125 -3.20 8.72 -16.28
N ILE A 126 -4.24 7.89 -16.26
CA ILE A 126 -5.14 7.73 -15.10
C ILE A 126 -4.44 7.12 -13.88
N GLY A 127 -3.37 6.36 -14.07
CA GLY A 127 -2.63 5.68 -13.02
C GLY A 127 -2.13 6.62 -11.92
N LYS A 128 -1.74 7.85 -12.27
CA LYS A 128 -1.39 8.90 -11.31
C LYS A 128 -2.54 9.20 -10.34
N ASN A 129 -3.76 9.31 -10.87
CA ASN A 129 -4.95 9.58 -10.07
C ASN A 129 -5.29 8.39 -9.16
N ILE A 130 -5.17 7.16 -9.65
CA ILE A 130 -5.40 5.94 -8.85
C ILE A 130 -4.38 5.85 -7.72
N ALA A 131 -3.10 6.09 -7.99
CA ALA A 131 -2.05 6.14 -6.96
C ALA A 131 -2.35 7.20 -5.89
N ALA A 132 -2.76 8.42 -6.30
CA ALA A 132 -3.13 9.49 -5.38
C ALA A 132 -4.36 9.13 -4.52
N ARG A 133 -5.39 8.50 -5.09
CA ARG A 133 -6.55 8.03 -4.32
C ARG A 133 -6.17 6.91 -3.37
N THR A 134 -5.33 5.96 -3.81
CA THR A 134 -4.81 4.89 -2.96
C THR A 134 -4.05 5.46 -1.77
N MET A 135 -3.19 6.47 -1.98
CA MET A 135 -2.47 7.15 -0.92
C MET A 135 -3.43 7.92 0.00
N SER A 136 -4.45 8.60 -0.53
CA SER A 136 -5.35 9.47 0.25
C SER A 136 -6.18 8.73 1.30
N ILE A 137 -6.46 7.44 1.10
CA ILE A 137 -7.16 6.62 2.08
C ILE A 137 -6.26 5.92 3.08
N CYS A 138 -4.92 5.95 2.91
CA CYS A 138 -4.01 5.33 3.87
C CYS A 138 -4.21 5.88 5.27
N GLY A 139 -4.35 4.99 6.24
CA GLY A 139 -4.14 5.31 7.64
C GLY A 139 -2.67 5.58 7.96
N GLU A 140 -2.41 5.99 9.18
CA GLU A 140 -1.04 6.17 9.68
C GLU A 140 -0.28 4.84 9.54
N GLU A 141 0.98 4.92 9.16
CA GLU A 141 1.88 3.77 9.03
C GLU A 141 1.46 2.71 7.97
N GLN A 142 0.41 2.94 7.19
CA GLN A 142 0.01 2.01 6.14
C GLN A 142 0.80 2.19 4.84
N ILE A 143 0.97 1.09 4.12
CA ILE A 143 1.38 1.02 2.72
C ILE A 143 0.23 0.35 1.99
N LEU A 144 -0.42 1.06 1.09
CA LEU A 144 -1.53 0.54 0.30
C LEU A 144 -1.12 0.33 -1.15
N LEU A 145 -1.60 -0.77 -1.70
CA LEU A 145 -1.39 -1.19 -3.07
C LEU A 145 -2.74 -1.20 -3.80
N SER A 146 -2.79 -0.69 -5.00
CA SER A 146 -3.89 -0.97 -5.93
C SER A 146 -3.91 -2.45 -6.33
N LYS A 147 -4.98 -2.92 -6.94
CA LYS A 147 -5.13 -4.28 -7.44
C LYS A 147 -3.98 -4.67 -8.37
N SER A 148 -3.64 -3.81 -9.34
CA SER A 148 -2.57 -4.08 -10.30
C SER A 148 -1.20 -4.19 -9.62
N ALA A 149 -0.87 -3.27 -8.71
CA ALA A 149 0.35 -3.32 -7.92
C ALA A 149 0.43 -4.59 -7.04
N TYR A 150 -0.69 -4.97 -6.41
CA TYR A 150 -0.74 -6.18 -5.60
C TYR A 150 -0.45 -7.45 -6.41
N PHE A 151 -1.03 -7.59 -7.61
CA PHE A 151 -0.77 -8.76 -8.45
C PHE A 151 0.67 -8.81 -8.95
N GLN A 152 1.28 -7.68 -9.28
CA GLN A 152 2.70 -7.61 -9.60
C GLN A 152 3.58 -8.02 -8.41
N TYR A 153 3.24 -7.54 -7.20
CA TYR A 153 3.90 -7.97 -5.97
C TYR A 153 3.77 -9.49 -5.75
N LYS A 154 2.57 -10.06 -5.90
CA LYS A 154 2.37 -11.53 -5.73
C LYS A 154 3.15 -12.34 -6.76
N LYS A 155 3.32 -11.83 -7.97
CA LYS A 155 4.03 -12.53 -9.04
C LYS A 155 5.55 -12.46 -8.88
N TYR A 156 6.10 -11.32 -8.44
CA TYR A 156 7.54 -11.06 -8.47
C TYR A 156 8.14 -10.67 -7.11
N GLY A 157 7.34 -10.26 -6.14
CA GLY A 157 7.80 -9.66 -4.88
C GLY A 157 8.61 -10.61 -3.99
N HIS A 158 8.37 -11.92 -4.07
CA HIS A 158 9.09 -12.93 -3.29
C HIS A 158 10.57 -13.03 -3.63
N ARG A 159 11.00 -12.47 -4.77
CA ARG A 159 12.41 -12.43 -5.19
C ARG A 159 13.14 -11.17 -4.74
N SER A 160 12.45 -10.21 -4.13
CA SER A 160 13.05 -8.95 -3.73
C SER A 160 13.72 -9.04 -2.37
N ARG A 161 15.03 -8.77 -2.33
CA ARG A 161 15.81 -8.63 -1.08
C ARG A 161 15.39 -7.43 -0.21
N PHE A 162 14.65 -6.49 -0.78
CA PHE A 162 14.22 -5.27 -0.10
C PHE A 162 12.89 -5.41 0.65
N ILE A 163 12.14 -6.46 0.35
CA ILE A 163 10.88 -6.72 1.04
C ILE A 163 11.14 -7.67 2.20
N PRO A 164 10.80 -7.30 3.45
CA PRO A 164 11.02 -8.17 4.59
C PRO A 164 10.29 -9.52 4.43
N ASN A 165 10.95 -10.62 4.76
CA ASN A 165 10.37 -11.98 4.67
C ASN A 165 9.09 -12.16 5.49
N LYS A 166 8.93 -11.36 6.56
CA LYS A 166 7.73 -11.37 7.42
C LYS A 166 6.61 -10.47 6.90
N ALA A 167 6.79 -9.81 5.75
CA ALA A 167 5.76 -8.96 5.17
C ALA A 167 4.51 -9.77 4.81
N GLN A 168 3.38 -9.32 5.30
CA GLN A 168 2.06 -9.88 5.02
C GLN A 168 1.24 -8.88 4.20
N SER A 169 0.29 -9.38 3.45
CA SER A 169 -0.62 -8.55 2.67
C SER A 169 -2.06 -9.02 2.82
N ALA A 170 -3.00 -8.08 2.84
CA ALA A 170 -4.42 -8.36 2.96
C ALA A 170 -5.24 -7.43 2.07
N LEU A 171 -6.36 -7.94 1.52
CA LEU A 171 -7.37 -7.10 0.88
C LEU A 171 -8.07 -6.27 1.96
N VAL A 172 -8.00 -4.95 1.87
CA VAL A 172 -8.63 -4.04 2.84
C VAL A 172 -9.97 -3.51 2.37
N GLY A 173 -10.30 -3.66 1.12
CA GLY A 173 -11.64 -3.37 0.61
C GLY A 173 -11.67 -3.10 -0.88
N LEU A 174 -12.91 -2.96 -1.38
CA LEU A 174 -13.22 -2.46 -2.71
C LEU A 174 -13.67 -1.01 -2.55
N TYR A 175 -13.00 -0.09 -3.26
CA TYR A 175 -13.22 1.34 -3.14
C TYR A 175 -13.68 1.95 -4.46
N ARG A 176 -14.67 2.84 -4.39
CA ARG A 176 -15.03 3.72 -5.50
C ARG A 176 -14.28 5.03 -5.36
N PHE A 177 -13.41 5.34 -6.30
CA PHE A 177 -12.61 6.55 -6.33
C PHE A 177 -13.30 7.63 -7.15
N LYS A 178 -13.32 8.88 -6.65
CA LYS A 178 -13.82 10.02 -7.41
C LYS A 178 -12.97 10.25 -8.65
N GLY A 179 -13.59 10.21 -9.84
CA GLY A 179 -12.92 10.40 -11.13
C GLY A 179 -12.28 9.13 -11.71
N VAL A 180 -12.58 7.95 -11.14
CA VAL A 180 -12.19 6.65 -11.68
C VAL A 180 -13.48 5.87 -11.94
N ALA A 181 -13.66 5.36 -13.15
CA ALA A 181 -14.91 4.72 -13.58
C ALA A 181 -15.17 3.42 -12.79
N GLU A 182 -14.19 2.55 -12.71
CA GLU A 182 -14.31 1.25 -12.08
C GLU A 182 -13.87 1.26 -10.61
N PRO A 183 -14.56 0.49 -9.75
CA PRO A 183 -14.11 0.28 -8.38
C PRO A 183 -12.75 -0.41 -8.31
N GLU A 184 -11.90 0.05 -7.41
CA GLU A 184 -10.55 -0.46 -7.24
C GLU A 184 -10.42 -1.30 -5.96
N ALA A 185 -9.90 -2.54 -6.09
CA ALA A 185 -9.58 -3.38 -4.95
C ALA A 185 -8.24 -2.95 -4.35
N ILE A 186 -8.26 -2.57 -3.08
CA ILE A 186 -7.09 -2.06 -2.37
C ILE A 186 -6.58 -3.11 -1.39
N TYR A 187 -5.27 -3.27 -1.38
CA TYR A 187 -4.55 -4.19 -0.52
C TYR A 187 -3.59 -3.41 0.38
N ALA A 188 -3.47 -3.83 1.62
CA ALA A 188 -2.41 -3.36 2.49
C ALA A 188 -1.24 -4.35 2.49
N ILE A 189 -0.02 -3.83 2.66
CA ILE A 189 1.16 -4.64 2.95
C ILE A 189 1.84 -4.09 4.21
N GLY A 190 2.26 -4.98 5.12
CA GLY A 190 2.82 -4.58 6.40
C GLY A 190 3.46 -5.73 7.16
N LEU A 191 4.03 -5.42 8.34
CA LEU A 191 4.71 -6.36 9.23
C LEU A 191 3.87 -6.78 10.44
N ILE A 192 2.82 -6.01 10.73
CA ILE A 192 1.92 -6.22 11.87
C ILE A 192 0.47 -6.11 11.41
N GLU A 193 -0.43 -6.75 12.14
CA GLU A 193 -1.86 -6.81 11.80
C GLU A 193 -2.51 -5.42 11.73
N ALA A 194 -2.10 -4.48 12.58
CA ALA A 194 -2.63 -3.11 12.57
C ALA A 194 -2.42 -2.40 11.23
N GLN A 195 -1.35 -2.70 10.50
CA GLN A 195 -1.06 -2.12 9.18
C GLN A 195 -1.93 -2.74 8.07
N LEU A 196 -2.56 -3.88 8.32
CA LEU A 196 -3.39 -4.63 7.38
C LEU A 196 -4.89 -4.37 7.55
N GLN A 197 -5.26 -3.52 8.50
CA GLN A 197 -6.68 -3.18 8.74
C GLN A 197 -7.23 -2.30 7.62
N PRO A 198 -8.54 -2.40 7.34
CA PRO A 198 -9.19 -1.49 6.41
C PRO A 198 -9.02 -0.03 6.83
N PRO A 199 -8.52 0.85 5.96
CA PRO A 199 -8.46 2.27 6.25
C PRO A 199 -9.87 2.88 6.36
N PRO A 200 -10.02 4.04 7.00
CA PRO A 200 -11.30 4.76 7.05
C PRO A 200 -11.72 5.23 5.66
N ASP A 201 -13.02 5.48 5.48
CA ASP A 201 -13.53 6.13 4.28
C ASP A 201 -13.01 7.57 4.20
N GLY A 202 -12.74 8.04 3.00
CA GLY A 202 -12.31 9.40 2.72
C GLY A 202 -13.30 10.13 1.81
N GLU A 203 -13.23 11.46 1.76
CA GLU A 203 -14.09 12.27 0.89
C GLU A 203 -14.01 11.90 -0.61
N LYS A 204 -12.84 11.47 -1.05
CA LYS A 204 -12.53 11.15 -2.45
C LYS A 204 -12.54 9.65 -2.76
N ALA A 205 -12.85 8.81 -1.76
CA ALA A 205 -12.86 7.36 -1.88
C ALA A 205 -13.82 6.73 -0.86
N LYS A 206 -14.82 6.00 -1.33
CA LYS A 206 -15.80 5.30 -0.50
C LYS A 206 -15.63 3.80 -0.64
N ARG A 207 -15.55 3.10 0.49
CA ARG A 207 -15.51 1.64 0.49
C ARG A 207 -16.90 1.07 0.20
N ILE A 208 -17.00 0.23 -0.82
CA ILE A 208 -18.26 -0.38 -1.26
C ILE A 208 -18.35 -1.89 -0.99
N GLY A 209 -17.26 -2.52 -0.55
CA GLY A 209 -17.25 -3.96 -0.23
C GLY A 209 -15.91 -4.49 0.24
N GLY A 210 -15.84 -5.80 0.56
CA GLY A 210 -14.61 -6.58 0.71
C GLY A 210 -14.06 -6.83 2.12
N ALA A 211 -14.25 -5.93 3.10
CA ALA A 211 -13.64 -6.06 4.43
C ALA A 211 -14.29 -7.13 5.34
N LYS A 212 -15.58 -7.43 5.18
CA LYS A 212 -16.28 -8.45 6.00
C LYS A 212 -15.80 -9.88 5.75
N LYS A 213 -15.34 -10.18 4.51
CA LYS A 213 -14.91 -11.53 4.11
C LYS A 213 -13.55 -11.94 4.70
N ILE A 214 -12.68 -10.98 5.03
CA ILE A 214 -11.36 -11.26 5.62
C ILE A 214 -11.51 -11.63 7.10
N ARG A 215 -12.40 -10.96 7.84
CA ARG A 215 -12.68 -11.28 9.25
C ARG A 215 -13.26 -12.68 9.43
N SER A 216 -14.12 -13.15 8.51
CA SER A 216 -14.68 -14.49 8.56
C SER A 216 -13.60 -15.57 8.31
N ARG A 217 -12.73 -15.41 7.30
CA ARG A 217 -11.67 -16.39 7.02
C ARG A 217 -10.63 -16.52 8.13
N ALA A 218 -10.23 -15.43 8.76
CA ALA A 218 -9.30 -15.49 9.90
C ALA A 218 -9.95 -16.16 11.13
N ARG A 219 -11.26 -15.93 11.36
CA ARG A 219 -12.03 -16.58 12.41
C ARG A 219 -12.24 -18.07 12.13
N ASP A 220 -12.53 -18.42 10.86
CA ASP A 220 -12.69 -19.80 10.45
C ASP A 220 -11.38 -20.57 10.54
N ARG A 221 -10.24 -19.96 10.17
CA ARG A 221 -8.93 -20.61 10.32
C ARG A 221 -8.58 -20.86 11.79
N LYS A 222 -8.79 -19.93 12.70
CA LYS A 222 -8.59 -20.13 14.14
C LYS A 222 -9.54 -21.16 14.73
N PHE A 223 -10.79 -21.22 14.25
CA PHE A 223 -11.76 -22.22 14.63
C PHE A 223 -11.32 -23.62 14.21
N TRP A 224 -10.85 -23.80 12.96
CA TRP A 224 -10.33 -25.08 12.48
C TRP A 224 -9.01 -25.46 13.14
N GLU A 225 -8.10 -24.53 13.40
CA GLU A 225 -6.86 -24.77 14.18
C GLU A 225 -7.18 -25.23 15.60
N TRP A 226 -8.22 -24.63 16.24
CA TRP A 226 -8.70 -25.04 17.57
C TRP A 226 -9.33 -26.44 17.53
N ILE A 227 -10.14 -26.79 16.51
CA ILE A 227 -10.73 -28.12 16.34
C ILE A 227 -9.62 -29.16 16.14
N TRP A 228 -8.64 -28.90 15.27
CA TRP A 228 -7.50 -29.79 15.07
C TRP A 228 -6.67 -29.98 16.33
N TRP A 229 -6.42 -28.91 17.09
CA TRP A 229 -5.74 -28.97 18.37
C TRP A 229 -6.50 -29.81 19.40
N PHE A 230 -7.84 -29.67 19.46
CA PHE A 230 -8.71 -30.42 20.34
C PHE A 230 -8.74 -31.92 19.98
N ILE A 231 -8.85 -32.26 18.70
CA ILE A 231 -8.83 -33.63 18.19
C ILE A 231 -7.51 -34.32 18.51
N TRP A 232 -6.37 -33.66 18.30
CA TRP A 232 -5.04 -34.22 18.54
C TRP A 232 -4.69 -34.38 20.01
N ARG A 233 -5.30 -33.64 20.91
CA ARG A 233 -5.00 -33.67 22.34
C ARG A 233 -5.93 -34.58 23.18
N GLY A 234 -6.55 -35.57 22.58
CA GLY A 234 -7.37 -36.58 23.25
C GLY A 234 -8.88 -36.35 23.18
N GLY A 235 -9.37 -35.30 22.49
CA GLY A 235 -10.79 -35.07 22.28
C GLY A 235 -11.46 -36.12 21.36
N PHE A 236 -10.65 -36.86 20.60
CA PHE A 236 -11.15 -37.93 19.75
C PHE A 236 -11.74 -39.08 20.54
N VAL A 237 -11.14 -39.47 21.65
CA VAL A 237 -11.64 -40.54 22.55
C VAL A 237 -12.94 -40.12 23.22
N SER A 238 -13.02 -38.84 23.68
CA SER A 238 -14.24 -38.30 24.30
C SER A 238 -15.38 -38.15 23.29
N PHE A 239 -15.09 -37.79 22.04
CA PHE A 239 -16.08 -37.69 20.96
C PHE A 239 -16.63 -39.07 20.56
N LEU A 240 -15.80 -40.10 20.49
CA LEU A 240 -16.23 -41.49 20.24
C LEU A 240 -17.04 -42.04 21.41
N MET A 241 -16.72 -41.71 22.65
CA MET A 241 -17.53 -42.09 23.82
C MET A 241 -18.90 -41.39 23.80
N ILE A 242 -19.01 -40.15 23.44
CA ILE A 242 -20.28 -39.44 23.30
C ILE A 242 -21.11 -40.04 22.16
N LEU A 243 -20.53 -40.37 21.02
CA LEU A 243 -21.21 -41.07 19.94
C LEU A 243 -21.67 -42.48 20.36
N TYR A 244 -20.88 -43.21 21.11
CA TYR A 244 -21.22 -44.51 21.62
C TYR A 244 -22.37 -44.49 22.62
N ILE A 245 -22.47 -43.45 23.42
CA ILE A 245 -23.54 -43.25 24.43
C ILE A 245 -24.85 -42.76 23.76
N ILE A 246 -24.75 -41.91 22.73
CA ILE A 246 -25.93 -41.31 22.08
C ILE A 246 -26.48 -42.20 20.95
N TRP A 247 -25.62 -43.03 20.30
CA TRP A 247 -25.99 -43.90 19.19
C TRP A 247 -27.16 -44.82 19.50
N PRO A 248 -27.27 -45.52 20.66
CA PRO A 248 -28.40 -46.36 20.99
C PRO A 248 -29.72 -45.59 21.15
N ALA A 249 -29.65 -44.35 21.65
CA ALA A 249 -30.84 -43.51 21.88
C ALA A 249 -31.44 -42.90 20.59
N MET A 250 -30.70 -42.91 19.49
CA MET A 250 -31.17 -42.40 18.18
C MET A 250 -31.73 -43.49 17.24
N PHE A 251 -31.51 -44.77 17.54
CA PHE A 251 -31.88 -45.90 16.66
C PHE A 251 -32.62 -47.03 17.39
N ASP A 252 -33.30 -46.76 18.53
CA ASP A 252 -34.17 -47.70 19.19
C ASP A 252 -35.60 -47.55 18.61
N PRO A 253 -36.09 -48.54 17.86
CA PRO A 253 -37.41 -48.47 17.22
C PRO A 253 -38.50 -49.13 18.12
N ASN A 254 -38.71 -48.64 19.35
CA ASN A 254 -39.89 -49.00 20.16
C ASN A 254 -40.50 -47.75 20.75
#